data_dacd8bfee079132b71d0237c7a594ec6
#
_entry.id   dacd8bfee079132b71d0237c7a594ec6
#
_cell.length_a   1.000
_cell.length_b   1.000
_cell.length_c   1.000
_cell.angle_alpha   90.00
_cell.angle_beta   90.00
_cell.angle_gamma   90.00
#
_symmetry.space_group_name_H-M   'P 1'
#
loop_
_entity.id
_entity.type
_entity.pdbx_description
1 polymer ?
#
loop_
_entity_poly.entity_id
_entity_poly.type
_entity_poly.pdbx_seq_one_letter_code
_entity_poly.pdbx_strand_id
1 'polypeptide(L)'
;MFEDVGVFARMGEGTDVVTKEMYEFRDRGDRHLALRPEGTASVVRAYVEHRPTTPWKVWYATPVFRYEKPQSGRFRQHHQLGVEAIGSADPDLDVEVMVLLADFYRSIGLRSVNLVVNTLGTPHQRVAYAATLSAWLTDRLEALDPADRDKVGRHPLRVLDSKRPATQAVVADAPTIIEGLDDEALAHFERVKQGLIAADVTFSVDHRLVRGLDYYTHTLFEFRCPALDAAQDTIGGGGRFDGLVEALGGPPTPAVGFGTGIERVLLACDAEGVFAAPQNTVDLFIVDTVDGSAARDLCAELRRAGLRADRAFDGRSMKSQMKAADRSGALFAVIVGADEVAAGEVTVRPLRTEGEQRRVGRHDLVPSLAELLDAPDPRRIQ
;
A
#
# COMPACT_ATOMS: atom_id res chain seq x y z
N MET A 1 14.69 -3.41 -9.07
CA MET A 1 15.07 -2.76 -7.80
C MET A 1 16.09 -1.65 -8.03
N PHE A 2 17.19 -1.94 -8.69
CA PHE A 2 18.22 -0.98 -9.08
C PHE A 2 17.89 -0.39 -10.45
N GLU A 3 18.05 0.91 -10.59
CA GLU A 3 17.88 1.63 -11.85
C GLU A 3 19.05 2.60 -12.04
N ASP A 4 19.29 3.02 -13.27
CA ASP A 4 20.20 4.13 -13.55
C ASP A 4 19.63 5.43 -12.98
N VAL A 5 20.44 6.22 -12.29
CA VAL A 5 20.00 7.51 -11.70
C VAL A 5 19.40 8.42 -12.76
N GLY A 6 19.90 8.39 -14.00
CA GLY A 6 19.39 9.18 -15.10
C GLY A 6 17.92 8.93 -15.45
N VAL A 7 17.36 7.77 -15.10
CA VAL A 7 15.93 7.50 -15.27
C VAL A 7 15.09 8.44 -14.41
N PHE A 8 15.52 8.65 -13.16
CA PHE A 8 14.78 9.48 -12.20
C PHE A 8 15.14 10.97 -12.34
N ALA A 9 16.37 11.30 -12.65
CA ALA A 9 16.79 12.69 -12.88
C ALA A 9 15.94 13.40 -13.97
N ARG A 10 15.49 12.64 -14.98
CA ARG A 10 14.63 13.17 -16.06
C ARG A 10 13.16 13.39 -15.68
N MET A 11 12.74 12.93 -14.49
CA MET A 11 11.37 13.13 -13.99
C MET A 11 11.11 14.54 -13.46
N GLY A 12 12.13 15.40 -13.39
CA GLY A 12 12.07 16.77 -12.87
C GLY A 12 13.06 16.97 -11.73
N GLU A 13 14.05 17.85 -11.97
CA GLU A 13 15.11 18.19 -11.01
C GLU A 13 14.57 18.86 -9.72
N GLY A 14 13.29 19.21 -9.68
CA GLY A 14 12.64 19.90 -8.56
C GLY A 14 11.92 19.01 -7.56
N THR A 15 11.81 17.72 -7.79
CA THR A 15 11.05 16.84 -6.90
C THR A 15 11.86 16.44 -5.66
N ASP A 16 11.28 16.59 -4.47
CA ASP A 16 11.93 16.14 -3.22
C ASP A 16 12.32 14.66 -3.28
N VAL A 17 11.55 13.84 -3.98
CA VAL A 17 11.82 12.42 -4.20
C VAL A 17 13.18 12.22 -4.89
N VAL A 18 13.48 13.03 -5.93
CA VAL A 18 14.76 12.94 -6.67
C VAL A 18 15.89 13.64 -5.93
N THR A 19 15.62 14.83 -5.35
CA THR A 19 16.69 15.68 -4.80
C THR A 19 17.10 15.35 -3.37
N LYS A 20 16.20 14.71 -2.58
CA LYS A 20 16.43 14.51 -1.11
C LYS A 20 16.18 13.10 -0.61
N GLU A 21 15.33 12.33 -1.32
CA GLU A 21 14.83 11.07 -0.78
C GLU A 21 15.36 9.84 -1.52
N MET A 22 16.08 10.00 -2.61
CA MET A 22 16.62 8.89 -3.39
C MET A 22 17.86 8.31 -2.71
N TYR A 23 17.96 6.97 -2.69
CA TYR A 23 19.18 6.26 -2.30
C TYR A 23 20.02 6.02 -3.55
N GLU A 24 21.18 6.66 -3.61
CA GLU A 24 22.12 6.58 -4.71
C GLU A 24 23.43 5.94 -4.30
N PHE A 25 24.06 5.20 -5.22
CA PHE A 25 25.35 4.58 -5.00
C PHE A 25 26.03 4.23 -6.33
N ARG A 26 27.34 3.95 -6.27
CA ARG A 26 28.07 3.40 -7.39
C ARG A 26 28.28 1.92 -7.20
N ASP A 27 28.08 1.14 -8.28
CA ASP A 27 28.36 -0.29 -8.27
C ASP A 27 29.86 -0.56 -8.53
N ARG A 28 30.26 -1.83 -8.54
CA ARG A 28 31.64 -2.21 -8.81
C ARG A 28 32.11 -1.88 -10.23
N GLY A 29 31.23 -1.62 -11.15
CA GLY A 29 31.51 -1.18 -12.52
C GLY A 29 31.45 0.34 -12.67
N ASP A 30 31.43 1.09 -11.55
CA ASP A 30 31.35 2.56 -11.48
C ASP A 30 30.06 3.15 -12.10
N ARG A 31 29.01 2.32 -12.27
CA ARG A 31 27.69 2.81 -12.73
C ARG A 31 26.98 3.52 -11.60
N HIS A 32 26.41 4.68 -11.89
CA HIS A 32 25.64 5.47 -10.92
C HIS A 32 24.20 4.97 -10.88
N LEU A 33 23.85 4.28 -9.82
CA LEU A 33 22.58 3.60 -9.63
C LEU A 33 21.79 4.21 -8.47
N ALA A 34 20.48 4.03 -8.51
CA ALA A 34 19.58 4.31 -7.41
C ALA A 34 18.74 3.09 -7.05
N LEU A 35 18.31 3.01 -5.79
CA LEU A 35 17.13 2.24 -5.42
C LEU A 35 15.91 3.01 -5.90
N ARG A 36 15.04 2.38 -6.72
CA ARG A 36 13.88 3.07 -7.29
C ARG A 36 12.99 3.69 -6.20
N PRO A 37 12.71 5.00 -6.28
CA PRO A 37 11.82 5.68 -5.35
C PRO A 37 10.33 5.54 -5.71
N GLU A 38 10.03 5.04 -6.91
CA GLU A 38 8.69 4.79 -7.47
C GLU A 38 8.78 3.81 -8.65
N GLY A 39 7.64 3.35 -9.18
CA GLY A 39 7.59 2.34 -10.24
C GLY A 39 7.40 2.86 -11.65
N THR A 40 6.74 4.02 -11.82
CA THR A 40 6.29 4.55 -13.11
C THR A 40 7.45 4.77 -14.08
N ALA A 41 8.52 5.43 -13.66
CA ALA A 41 9.68 5.69 -14.53
C ALA A 41 10.35 4.41 -15.03
N SER A 42 10.42 3.37 -14.18
CA SER A 42 10.94 2.06 -14.59
C SER A 42 10.06 1.40 -15.65
N VAL A 43 8.73 1.52 -15.54
CA VAL A 43 7.78 1.03 -16.55
C VAL A 43 7.91 1.81 -17.85
N VAL A 44 7.96 3.14 -17.77
CA VAL A 44 8.13 3.99 -18.96
C VAL A 44 9.47 3.71 -19.67
N ARG A 45 10.57 3.52 -18.92
CA ARG A 45 11.84 3.07 -19.50
C ARG A 45 11.67 1.75 -20.26
N ALA A 46 11.01 0.77 -19.66
CA ALA A 46 10.75 -0.51 -20.31
C ALA A 46 9.89 -0.36 -21.59
N TYR A 47 8.90 0.54 -21.56
CA TYR A 47 8.12 0.90 -22.75
C TYR A 47 9.00 1.46 -23.87
N VAL A 48 9.89 2.41 -23.55
CA VAL A 48 10.79 3.03 -24.52
C VAL A 48 11.75 2.01 -25.13
N GLU A 49 12.27 1.08 -24.33
CA GLU A 49 13.20 0.04 -24.78
C GLU A 49 12.53 -1.05 -25.64
N HIS A 50 11.34 -1.50 -25.24
CA HIS A 50 10.67 -2.66 -25.87
C HIS A 50 9.61 -2.30 -26.89
N ARG A 51 9.09 -1.07 -26.88
CA ARG A 51 8.09 -0.54 -27.83
C ARG A 51 6.91 -1.47 -28.06
N PRO A 52 6.18 -1.87 -27.00
CA PRO A 52 5.02 -2.74 -27.11
C PRO A 52 3.88 -2.08 -27.90
N THR A 53 2.93 -2.87 -28.34
CA THR A 53 1.71 -2.36 -28.99
C THR A 53 0.91 -1.51 -28.01
N THR A 54 0.43 -0.36 -28.45
CA THR A 54 -0.39 0.57 -27.68
C THR A 54 -1.89 0.41 -27.96
N PRO A 55 -2.78 0.70 -26.98
CA PRO A 55 -2.45 1.09 -25.61
C PRO A 55 -1.82 -0.06 -24.83
N TRP A 56 -0.67 0.20 -24.21
CA TRP A 56 0.02 -0.77 -23.37
C TRP A 56 -0.41 -0.57 -21.91
N LYS A 57 -1.14 -1.55 -21.36
CA LYS A 57 -1.65 -1.54 -20.00
C LYS A 57 -0.91 -2.61 -19.19
N VAL A 58 -0.28 -2.19 -18.11
CA VAL A 58 0.51 -3.07 -17.24
C VAL A 58 0.27 -2.75 -15.77
N TRP A 59 0.50 -3.75 -14.93
CA TRP A 59 0.52 -3.57 -13.49
C TRP A 59 1.85 -4.08 -12.91
N TYR A 60 2.19 -3.58 -11.76
CA TYR A 60 3.36 -4.04 -11.00
C TYR A 60 3.09 -4.04 -9.50
N ALA A 61 3.76 -4.94 -8.78
CA ALA A 61 3.87 -4.90 -7.33
C ALA A 61 5.37 -4.96 -6.98
N THR A 62 5.87 -3.91 -6.33
CA THR A 62 7.31 -3.78 -6.18
C THR A 62 7.71 -3.00 -4.94
N PRO A 63 8.84 -3.34 -4.28
CA PRO A 63 9.40 -2.48 -3.26
C PRO A 63 9.93 -1.18 -3.87
N VAL A 64 9.68 -0.07 -3.19
CA VAL A 64 10.22 1.26 -3.48
C VAL A 64 10.90 1.83 -2.24
N PHE A 65 11.83 2.75 -2.44
CA PHE A 65 12.76 3.19 -1.40
C PHE A 65 12.84 4.71 -1.38
N ARG A 66 12.57 5.32 -0.20
CA ARG A 66 12.66 6.77 -0.01
C ARG A 66 13.29 7.09 1.34
N TYR A 67 14.25 8.00 1.36
CA TYR A 67 14.90 8.47 2.59
C TYR A 67 14.00 9.47 3.31
N GLU A 68 12.84 9.02 3.74
CA GLU A 68 11.90 9.83 4.51
C GLU A 68 12.15 9.70 6.04
N LYS A 69 11.62 10.67 6.81
CA LYS A 69 11.56 10.51 8.26
C LYS A 69 10.55 9.40 8.58
N PRO A 70 10.97 8.32 9.29
CA PRO A 70 10.06 7.25 9.65
C PRO A 70 8.93 7.76 10.55
N GLN A 71 7.71 7.41 10.15
CA GLN A 71 6.50 7.64 10.95
C GLN A 71 5.43 6.63 10.52
N SER A 72 4.30 6.56 11.23
CA SER A 72 3.22 5.64 10.86
C SER A 72 2.82 5.84 9.40
N GLY A 73 2.76 4.76 8.60
CA GLY A 73 2.45 4.80 7.17
C GLY A 73 3.50 5.44 6.25
N ARG A 74 4.70 5.79 6.78
CA ARG A 74 5.86 6.23 5.98
C ARG A 74 7.08 5.41 6.34
N PHE A 75 7.46 4.53 5.44
CA PHE A 75 8.60 3.64 5.59
C PHE A 75 9.67 3.99 4.55
N ARG A 76 10.93 3.80 4.91
CA ARG A 76 12.06 3.98 3.97
C ARG A 76 12.08 2.93 2.87
N GLN A 77 11.51 1.77 3.13
CA GLN A 77 11.12 0.79 2.13
C GLN A 77 9.63 0.48 2.32
N HIS A 78 8.86 0.54 1.25
CA HIS A 78 7.45 0.13 1.22
C HIS A 78 7.13 -0.54 -0.11
N HIS A 79 5.99 -1.20 -0.19
CA HIS A 79 5.54 -1.86 -1.41
C HIS A 79 4.49 -1.02 -2.11
N GLN A 80 4.66 -0.87 -3.40
CA GLN A 80 3.73 -0.17 -4.26
C GLN A 80 3.11 -1.15 -5.25
N LEU A 81 1.77 -1.18 -5.28
CA LEU A 81 1.00 -1.72 -6.39
C LEU A 81 0.72 -0.54 -7.33
N GLY A 82 1.00 -0.69 -8.62
CA GLY A 82 0.75 0.34 -9.60
C GLY A 82 0.21 -0.22 -10.89
N VAL A 83 -0.46 0.65 -11.64
CA VAL A 83 -0.95 0.40 -12.99
C VAL A 83 -0.54 1.57 -13.86
N GLU A 84 -0.03 1.25 -15.04
CA GLU A 84 0.32 2.24 -16.06
C GLU A 84 -0.36 1.87 -17.37
N ALA A 85 -0.98 2.85 -18.03
CA ALA A 85 -1.62 2.74 -19.33
C ALA A 85 -0.99 3.78 -20.27
N ILE A 86 -0.25 3.30 -21.27
CA ILE A 86 0.59 4.13 -22.16
C ILE A 86 0.08 4.03 -23.59
N GLY A 87 -0.10 5.17 -24.27
CA GLY A 87 -0.39 5.22 -25.70
C GLY A 87 -1.79 5.69 -26.07
N SER A 88 -2.54 6.33 -25.17
CA SER A 88 -3.82 6.97 -25.50
C SER A 88 -4.01 8.28 -24.76
N ALA A 89 -4.48 9.30 -25.46
CA ALA A 89 -4.88 10.59 -24.91
C ALA A 89 -6.37 10.63 -24.52
N ASP A 90 -7.12 9.55 -24.75
CA ASP A 90 -8.56 9.50 -24.48
C ASP A 90 -8.84 9.65 -22.98
N PRO A 91 -9.68 10.63 -22.57
CA PRO A 91 -10.08 10.81 -21.18
C PRO A 91 -10.74 9.59 -20.52
N ASP A 92 -11.34 8.71 -21.33
CA ASP A 92 -11.96 7.47 -20.82
C ASP A 92 -10.92 6.50 -20.25
N LEU A 93 -9.64 6.63 -20.69
CA LEU A 93 -8.54 5.86 -20.08
C LEU A 93 -8.20 6.34 -18.66
N ASP A 94 -8.31 7.66 -18.40
CA ASP A 94 -8.17 8.22 -17.04
C ASP A 94 -9.28 7.67 -16.13
N VAL A 95 -10.50 7.61 -16.63
CA VAL A 95 -11.66 7.05 -15.93
C VAL A 95 -11.43 5.57 -15.63
N GLU A 96 -11.01 4.77 -16.62
CA GLU A 96 -10.74 3.33 -16.44
C GLU A 96 -9.71 3.09 -15.32
N VAL A 97 -8.63 3.87 -15.31
CA VAL A 97 -7.56 3.75 -14.30
C VAL A 97 -8.06 4.10 -12.90
N MET A 98 -8.88 5.14 -12.75
CA MET A 98 -9.46 5.53 -11.47
C MET A 98 -10.52 4.54 -10.99
N VAL A 99 -11.39 4.06 -11.88
CA VAL A 99 -12.42 3.04 -11.58
C VAL A 99 -11.76 1.74 -11.10
N LEU A 100 -10.70 1.29 -11.80
CA LEU A 100 -9.96 0.10 -11.40
C LEU A 100 -9.44 0.17 -9.96
N LEU A 101 -8.88 1.33 -9.56
CA LEU A 101 -8.39 1.50 -8.21
C LEU A 101 -9.53 1.62 -7.18
N ALA A 102 -10.63 2.28 -7.53
CA ALA A 102 -11.83 2.35 -6.70
C ALA A 102 -12.41 0.95 -6.44
N ASP A 103 -12.52 0.14 -7.49
CA ASP A 103 -13.05 -1.23 -7.40
C ASP A 103 -12.09 -2.15 -6.62
N PHE A 104 -10.78 -1.95 -6.75
CA PHE A 104 -9.82 -2.65 -5.92
C PHE A 104 -10.08 -2.38 -4.43
N TYR A 105 -10.22 -1.12 -4.00
CA TYR A 105 -10.51 -0.80 -2.61
C TYR A 105 -11.85 -1.34 -2.13
N ARG A 106 -12.89 -1.28 -2.96
CA ARG A 106 -14.21 -1.89 -2.66
C ARG A 106 -14.09 -3.40 -2.51
N SER A 107 -13.34 -4.08 -3.39
CA SER A 107 -13.19 -5.54 -3.39
C SER A 107 -12.51 -6.09 -2.15
N ILE A 108 -11.59 -5.33 -1.56
CA ILE A 108 -10.95 -5.69 -0.29
C ILE A 108 -11.75 -5.25 0.94
N GLY A 109 -12.91 -4.59 0.76
CA GLY A 109 -13.86 -4.25 1.82
C GLY A 109 -13.69 -2.86 2.44
N LEU A 110 -12.84 -1.98 1.91
CA LEU A 110 -12.75 -0.58 2.36
C LEU A 110 -13.99 0.21 1.95
N ARG A 111 -14.54 1.03 2.87
CA ARG A 111 -15.80 1.75 2.71
C ARG A 111 -15.68 3.26 2.76
N SER A 112 -14.67 3.77 3.45
CA SER A 112 -14.49 5.21 3.73
C SER A 112 -13.48 5.87 2.79
N VAL A 113 -13.21 5.28 1.63
CA VAL A 113 -12.24 5.83 0.67
C VAL A 113 -12.89 6.86 -0.23
N ASN A 114 -12.35 8.07 -0.25
CA ASN A 114 -12.84 9.19 -1.04
C ASN A 114 -11.88 9.48 -2.21
N LEU A 115 -12.40 9.58 -3.42
CA LEU A 115 -11.66 10.04 -4.58
C LEU A 115 -11.68 11.57 -4.65
N VAL A 116 -10.50 12.17 -4.76
CA VAL A 116 -10.33 13.60 -5.02
C VAL A 116 -9.64 13.77 -6.37
N VAL A 117 -10.18 14.61 -7.22
CA VAL A 117 -9.67 14.84 -8.58
C VAL A 117 -9.35 16.30 -8.82
N ASN A 118 -8.40 16.56 -9.71
CA ASN A 118 -8.05 17.87 -10.24
C ASN A 118 -7.54 17.73 -11.67
N THR A 119 -7.28 18.85 -12.32
CA THR A 119 -6.54 18.92 -13.58
C THR A 119 -5.40 19.93 -13.47
N LEU A 120 -4.28 19.64 -14.14
CA LEU A 120 -3.16 20.58 -14.31
C LEU A 120 -3.08 21.14 -15.73
N GLY A 121 -4.03 20.79 -16.60
CA GLY A 121 -4.00 21.16 -18.00
C GLY A 121 -2.76 20.62 -18.74
N THR A 122 -2.44 21.24 -19.85
CA THR A 122 -1.23 20.95 -20.63
C THR A 122 0.04 21.43 -19.91
N PRO A 123 1.24 20.94 -20.28
CA PRO A 123 2.50 21.46 -19.74
C PRO A 123 2.63 23.00 -19.84
N HIS A 124 2.17 23.58 -20.94
CA HIS A 124 2.21 25.02 -21.14
C HIS A 124 1.29 25.77 -20.15
N GLN A 125 0.05 25.30 -19.98
CA GLN A 125 -0.92 25.90 -19.05
C GLN A 125 -0.45 25.77 -17.59
N ARG A 126 0.14 24.63 -17.24
CA ARG A 126 0.75 24.44 -15.92
C ARG A 126 1.88 25.42 -15.63
N VAL A 127 2.76 25.69 -16.61
CA VAL A 127 3.84 26.68 -16.47
C VAL A 127 3.26 28.08 -16.31
N ALA A 128 2.27 28.46 -17.12
CA ALA A 128 1.58 29.76 -17.01
C ALA A 128 0.90 29.94 -15.66
N TYR A 129 0.19 28.91 -15.18
CA TYR A 129 -0.42 28.91 -13.86
C TYR A 129 0.61 29.02 -12.73
N ALA A 130 1.73 28.29 -12.82
CA ALA A 130 2.80 28.39 -11.83
C ALA A 130 3.36 29.81 -11.72
N ALA A 131 3.50 30.53 -12.85
CA ALA A 131 3.94 31.92 -12.86
C ALA A 131 2.89 32.85 -12.22
N THR A 132 1.61 32.68 -12.54
CA THR A 132 0.50 33.45 -11.93
C THR A 132 0.43 33.22 -10.43
N LEU A 133 0.50 31.94 -10.00
CA LEU A 133 0.48 31.59 -8.59
C LEU A 133 1.71 32.13 -7.84
N SER A 134 2.90 32.07 -8.45
CA SER A 134 4.12 32.61 -7.85
C SER A 134 4.02 34.12 -7.62
N ALA A 135 3.53 34.87 -8.60
CA ALA A 135 3.29 36.31 -8.47
C ALA A 135 2.29 36.59 -7.33
N TRP A 136 1.16 35.90 -7.34
CA TRP A 136 0.11 36.07 -6.32
C TRP A 136 0.60 35.75 -4.89
N LEU A 137 1.42 34.68 -4.72
CA LEU A 137 2.03 34.29 -3.45
C LEU A 137 3.12 35.28 -3.01
N THR A 138 3.86 35.87 -3.95
CA THR A 138 4.91 36.85 -3.63
C THR A 138 4.32 38.11 -2.98
N ASP A 139 3.16 38.58 -3.42
CA ASP A 139 2.44 39.70 -2.79
C ASP A 139 1.96 39.38 -1.36
N ARG A 140 1.94 38.09 -0.99
CA ARG A 140 1.46 37.59 0.31
C ARG A 140 2.54 36.85 1.10
N LEU A 141 3.80 37.02 0.73
CA LEU A 141 4.95 36.24 1.24
C LEU A 141 5.05 36.26 2.77
N GLU A 142 4.81 37.42 3.37
CA GLU A 142 4.88 37.58 4.84
C GLU A 142 3.75 36.87 5.59
N ALA A 143 2.62 36.61 4.96
CA ALA A 143 1.51 35.88 5.54
C ALA A 143 1.70 34.36 5.50
N LEU A 144 2.64 33.88 4.67
CA LEU A 144 2.98 32.46 4.59
C LEU A 144 3.84 32.04 5.81
N ASP A 145 3.70 30.76 6.17
CA ASP A 145 4.65 30.15 7.11
C ASP A 145 6.08 30.28 6.57
N PRO A 146 7.08 30.69 7.40
CA PRO A 146 8.45 30.90 6.96
C PRO A 146 9.07 29.72 6.21
N ALA A 147 8.70 28.48 6.56
CA ALA A 147 9.21 27.28 5.91
C ALA A 147 8.64 27.01 4.52
N ASP A 148 7.63 27.77 4.07
CA ASP A 148 7.06 27.66 2.72
C ASP A 148 7.49 28.81 1.80
N ARG A 149 8.06 29.88 2.33
CA ARG A 149 8.44 31.09 1.56
C ARG A 149 9.44 30.80 0.45
N ASP A 150 10.44 29.95 0.71
CA ASP A 150 11.46 29.58 -0.27
C ASP A 150 10.87 28.81 -1.48
N LYS A 151 9.70 28.18 -1.31
CA LYS A 151 9.03 27.43 -2.37
C LYS A 151 8.35 28.33 -3.39
N VAL A 152 7.98 29.55 -3.01
CA VAL A 152 7.20 30.47 -3.86
C VAL A 152 7.88 30.75 -5.20
N GLY A 153 9.18 30.98 -5.21
CA GLY A 153 9.94 31.22 -6.43
C GLY A 153 10.41 29.96 -7.17
N ARG A 154 10.53 28.84 -6.48
CA ARG A 154 11.09 27.60 -7.07
C ARG A 154 10.02 26.57 -7.44
N HIS A 155 9.02 26.40 -6.59
CA HIS A 155 8.00 25.37 -6.70
C HIS A 155 6.65 25.87 -6.16
N PRO A 156 6.05 26.92 -6.78
CA PRO A 156 4.85 27.58 -6.25
C PRO A 156 3.68 26.60 -6.05
N LEU A 157 3.51 25.62 -6.91
CA LEU A 157 2.46 24.60 -6.77
C LEU A 157 2.59 23.81 -5.46
N ARG A 158 3.83 23.61 -4.94
CA ARG A 158 4.06 22.93 -3.66
C ARG A 158 3.58 23.72 -2.44
N VAL A 159 3.34 25.02 -2.58
CA VAL A 159 2.78 25.84 -1.51
C VAL A 159 1.31 25.49 -1.28
N LEU A 160 0.59 25.09 -2.35
CA LEU A 160 -0.82 24.66 -2.25
C LEU A 160 -1.02 23.42 -1.38
N ASP A 161 -0.04 22.50 -1.35
CA ASP A 161 -0.09 21.27 -0.53
C ASP A 161 0.46 21.47 0.89
N SER A 162 0.75 22.68 1.32
CA SER A 162 1.26 22.93 2.66
C SER A 162 0.20 22.54 3.72
N LYS A 163 0.64 21.81 4.73
CA LYS A 163 -0.21 21.45 5.89
C LYS A 163 -0.12 22.48 7.03
N ARG A 164 0.61 23.60 6.83
CA ARG A 164 0.82 24.63 7.84
C ARG A 164 -0.37 25.59 7.87
N PRO A 165 -0.98 25.83 9.04
CA PRO A 165 -2.22 26.62 9.15
C PRO A 165 -2.11 28.02 8.53
N ALA A 166 -0.99 28.74 8.73
CA ALA A 166 -0.77 30.06 8.16
C ALA A 166 -0.81 30.04 6.62
N THR A 167 -0.08 29.08 6.02
CA THR A 167 -0.06 28.91 4.56
C THR A 167 -1.41 28.45 4.04
N GLN A 168 -2.09 27.51 4.73
CA GLN A 168 -3.43 27.07 4.34
C GLN A 168 -4.45 28.21 4.30
N ALA A 169 -4.39 29.12 5.27
CA ALA A 169 -5.27 30.30 5.29
C ALA A 169 -5.03 31.23 4.09
N VAL A 170 -3.78 31.38 3.67
CA VAL A 170 -3.44 32.17 2.48
C VAL A 170 -3.92 31.49 1.21
N VAL A 171 -3.55 30.22 1.00
CA VAL A 171 -3.85 29.51 -0.25
C VAL A 171 -5.32 29.17 -0.45
N ALA A 172 -6.15 29.38 0.57
CA ALA A 172 -7.61 29.21 0.44
C ALA A 172 -8.20 30.09 -0.68
N ASP A 173 -7.65 31.29 -0.85
CA ASP A 173 -8.09 32.29 -1.84
C ASP A 173 -7.14 32.37 -3.06
N ALA A 174 -6.27 31.38 -3.25
CA ALA A 174 -5.35 31.38 -4.38
C ALA A 174 -6.10 31.20 -5.71
N PRO A 175 -5.62 31.84 -6.81
CA PRO A 175 -6.17 31.59 -8.13
C PRO A 175 -6.12 30.11 -8.46
N THR A 176 -7.11 29.61 -9.17
CA THR A 176 -7.18 28.21 -9.57
C THR A 176 -6.64 28.01 -10.99
N ILE A 177 -6.13 26.80 -11.27
CA ILE A 177 -5.64 26.50 -12.62
C ILE A 177 -6.75 26.54 -13.68
N ILE A 178 -7.99 26.25 -13.28
CA ILE A 178 -9.17 26.25 -14.17
C ILE A 178 -9.35 27.56 -14.90
N GLU A 179 -8.99 28.68 -14.27
CA GLU A 179 -9.11 30.02 -14.84
C GLU A 179 -8.19 30.26 -16.07
N GLY A 180 -7.17 29.44 -16.23
CA GLY A 180 -6.18 29.54 -17.32
C GLY A 180 -6.23 28.36 -18.30
N LEU A 181 -7.20 27.47 -18.21
CA LEU A 181 -7.35 26.37 -19.16
C LEU A 181 -8.08 26.79 -20.43
N ASP A 182 -7.68 26.21 -21.56
CA ASP A 182 -8.42 26.33 -22.81
C ASP A 182 -9.62 25.35 -22.85
N ASP A 183 -10.44 25.51 -23.89
CA ASP A 183 -11.66 24.71 -24.07
C ASP A 183 -11.36 23.20 -24.19
N GLU A 184 -10.21 22.81 -24.76
CA GLU A 184 -9.82 21.41 -24.94
C GLU A 184 -9.48 20.77 -23.59
N ALA A 185 -8.67 21.43 -22.77
CA ALA A 185 -8.32 20.96 -21.44
C ALA A 185 -9.54 20.92 -20.49
N LEU A 186 -10.42 21.91 -20.61
CA LEU A 186 -11.69 21.91 -19.87
C LEU A 186 -12.59 20.75 -20.31
N ALA A 187 -12.75 20.53 -21.62
CA ALA A 187 -13.55 19.44 -22.17
C ALA A 187 -12.99 18.06 -21.75
N HIS A 188 -11.67 17.89 -21.74
CA HIS A 188 -11.02 16.68 -21.21
C HIS A 188 -11.44 16.42 -19.76
N PHE A 189 -11.29 17.43 -18.90
CA PHE A 189 -11.61 17.27 -17.46
C PHE A 189 -13.11 17.04 -17.22
N GLU A 190 -13.99 17.72 -17.99
CA GLU A 190 -15.43 17.48 -17.93
C GLU A 190 -15.79 16.05 -18.33
N ARG A 191 -15.17 15.50 -19.39
CA ARG A 191 -15.39 14.13 -19.82
C ARG A 191 -14.95 13.13 -18.75
N VAL A 192 -13.81 13.35 -18.09
CA VAL A 192 -13.36 12.54 -16.96
C VAL A 192 -14.41 12.54 -15.84
N LYS A 193 -14.92 13.72 -15.45
CA LYS A 193 -15.94 13.81 -14.39
C LYS A 193 -17.24 13.08 -14.76
N GLN A 194 -17.71 13.25 -16.00
CA GLN A 194 -18.89 12.57 -16.51
C GLN A 194 -18.70 11.04 -16.54
N GLY A 195 -17.52 10.57 -16.96
CA GLY A 195 -17.18 9.14 -16.95
C GLY A 195 -17.19 8.54 -15.55
N LEU A 196 -16.64 9.25 -14.54
CA LEU A 196 -16.69 8.81 -13.15
C LEU A 196 -18.12 8.74 -12.61
N ILE A 197 -18.98 9.71 -12.95
CA ILE A 197 -20.40 9.70 -12.59
C ILE A 197 -21.10 8.48 -13.23
N ALA A 198 -20.85 8.24 -14.51
CA ALA A 198 -21.45 7.10 -15.24
C ALA A 198 -20.98 5.74 -14.69
N ALA A 199 -19.79 5.68 -14.11
CA ALA A 199 -19.21 4.49 -13.47
C ALA A 199 -19.60 4.35 -11.98
N ASP A 200 -20.50 5.19 -11.46
CA ASP A 200 -20.91 5.21 -10.05
C ASP A 200 -19.72 5.35 -9.05
N VAL A 201 -18.73 6.18 -9.44
CA VAL A 201 -17.62 6.54 -8.56
C VAL A 201 -17.83 7.91 -7.99
N THR A 202 -18.06 7.98 -6.68
CA THR A 202 -18.19 9.25 -5.96
C THR A 202 -16.82 9.94 -5.86
N PHE A 203 -16.78 11.22 -6.20
CA PHE A 203 -15.55 12.03 -6.12
C PHE A 203 -15.84 13.47 -5.68
N SER A 204 -14.78 14.17 -5.29
CA SER A 204 -14.77 15.62 -5.11
C SER A 204 -13.70 16.26 -5.97
N VAL A 205 -13.90 17.53 -6.33
CA VAL A 205 -12.88 18.32 -7.03
C VAL A 205 -12.16 19.21 -6.02
N ASP A 206 -10.83 19.16 -6.01
CA ASP A 206 -10.00 20.04 -5.20
C ASP A 206 -8.93 20.69 -6.10
N HIS A 207 -9.16 21.95 -6.47
CA HIS A 207 -8.25 22.70 -7.36
C HIS A 207 -6.88 23.00 -6.75
N ARG A 208 -6.69 22.71 -5.46
CA ARG A 208 -5.39 22.80 -4.77
C ARG A 208 -4.65 21.46 -4.76
N LEU A 209 -5.31 20.39 -5.22
CA LEU A 209 -4.64 19.09 -5.30
C LEU A 209 -3.45 19.16 -6.25
N VAL A 210 -2.26 18.93 -5.72
CA VAL A 210 -0.99 18.76 -6.45
C VAL A 210 -0.30 17.50 -5.96
N ARG A 211 0.62 16.96 -6.75
CA ARG A 211 1.34 15.73 -6.42
C ARG A 211 2.83 15.99 -6.23
N GLY A 212 3.49 15.08 -5.51
CA GLY A 212 4.91 15.16 -5.20
C GLY A 212 5.87 14.97 -6.39
N LEU A 213 5.38 14.70 -7.59
CA LEU A 213 6.16 14.46 -8.80
C LEU A 213 5.77 15.48 -9.89
N ASP A 214 6.75 16.01 -10.61
CA ASP A 214 6.55 17.16 -11.51
C ASP A 214 6.19 16.77 -12.94
N TYR A 215 6.04 15.49 -13.26
CA TYR A 215 5.71 15.02 -14.61
C TYR A 215 4.21 15.02 -14.93
N TYR A 216 3.35 15.27 -13.95
CA TYR A 216 1.90 15.21 -14.17
C TYR A 216 1.37 16.33 -15.05
N THR A 217 0.41 15.96 -15.91
CA THR A 217 -0.37 16.83 -16.80
C THR A 217 -1.85 16.46 -16.69
N HIS A 218 -2.75 17.30 -17.19
CA HIS A 218 -4.19 17.00 -17.20
C HIS A 218 -4.71 16.38 -15.89
N THR A 219 -5.33 15.21 -15.95
CA THR A 219 -5.96 14.54 -14.81
C THR A 219 -4.99 14.23 -13.70
N LEU A 220 -5.37 14.60 -12.48
CA LEU A 220 -4.68 14.31 -11.24
C LEU A 220 -5.66 13.78 -10.22
N PHE A 221 -5.28 12.77 -9.44
CA PHE A 221 -6.19 12.21 -8.45
C PHE A 221 -5.49 11.61 -7.24
N GLU A 222 -6.23 11.57 -6.13
CA GLU A 222 -5.87 10.90 -4.88
C GLU A 222 -7.06 10.15 -4.30
N PHE A 223 -6.80 8.98 -3.76
CA PHE A 223 -7.72 8.25 -2.91
C PHE A 223 -7.33 8.46 -1.45
N ARG A 224 -8.23 9.08 -0.69
CA ARG A 224 -8.03 9.44 0.71
C ARG A 224 -8.92 8.59 1.60
N CYS A 225 -8.35 8.05 2.67
CA CYS A 225 -9.08 7.29 3.70
C CYS A 225 -9.12 8.10 5.00
N PRO A 226 -10.27 8.72 5.34
CA PRO A 226 -10.42 9.53 6.55
C PRO A 226 -10.25 8.77 7.87
N ALA A 227 -10.24 7.42 7.82
CA ALA A 227 -9.96 6.60 8.99
C ALA A 227 -8.47 6.66 9.42
N LEU A 228 -7.60 7.18 8.55
CA LEU A 228 -6.19 7.44 8.84
C LEU A 228 -5.97 8.89 9.30
N ASP A 229 -4.83 9.15 9.97
CA ASP A 229 -4.44 10.51 10.34
C ASP A 229 -4.34 11.42 9.10
N ALA A 230 -4.86 12.65 9.19
CA ALA A 230 -4.96 13.61 8.09
C ALA A 230 -3.63 13.91 7.36
N ALA A 231 -2.48 13.68 8.01
CA ALA A 231 -1.16 13.83 7.39
C ALA A 231 -0.80 12.64 6.46
N GLN A 232 -1.58 11.52 6.51
CA GLN A 232 -1.27 10.25 5.85
C GLN A 232 -2.52 9.57 5.28
N ASP A 233 -3.59 10.32 5.10
CA ASP A 233 -4.89 9.82 4.63
C ASP A 233 -4.87 9.34 3.16
N THR A 234 -3.90 9.78 2.35
CA THR A 234 -3.76 9.35 0.96
C THR A 234 -3.19 7.93 0.89
N ILE A 235 -4.01 6.97 0.50
CA ILE A 235 -3.64 5.55 0.34
C ILE A 235 -3.21 5.19 -1.09
N GLY A 236 -3.63 5.96 -2.08
CA GLY A 236 -3.23 5.82 -3.47
C GLY A 236 -3.47 7.08 -4.26
N GLY A 237 -2.90 7.15 -5.43
CA GLY A 237 -3.12 8.28 -6.33
C GLY A 237 -2.22 8.23 -7.55
N GLY A 238 -2.56 9.07 -8.51
CA GLY A 238 -1.91 9.09 -9.80
C GLY A 238 -2.35 10.27 -10.64
N GLY A 239 -2.28 10.08 -11.94
CA GLY A 239 -2.66 11.07 -12.92
C GLY A 239 -2.05 10.80 -14.29
N ARG A 240 -2.28 11.70 -15.20
CA ARG A 240 -1.73 11.69 -16.56
C ARG A 240 -0.32 12.26 -16.58
N PHE A 241 0.56 11.69 -17.41
CA PHE A 241 1.97 12.08 -17.49
C PHE A 241 2.50 12.02 -18.94
N ASP A 242 1.87 12.76 -19.84
CA ASP A 242 2.08 12.69 -21.29
C ASP A 242 3.51 13.02 -21.74
N GLY A 243 4.27 13.81 -20.97
CA GLY A 243 5.65 14.16 -21.28
C GLY A 243 6.73 13.17 -20.82
N LEU A 244 6.38 12.18 -20.00
CA LEU A 244 7.41 11.32 -19.36
C LEU A 244 8.08 10.35 -20.33
N VAL A 245 7.34 9.82 -21.30
CA VAL A 245 7.91 8.94 -22.34
C VAL A 245 8.95 9.67 -23.18
N GLU A 246 8.66 10.89 -23.59
CA GLU A 246 9.59 11.75 -24.33
C GLU A 246 10.81 12.14 -23.50
N ALA A 247 10.62 12.49 -22.23
CA ALA A 247 11.70 12.80 -21.30
C ALA A 247 12.67 11.62 -21.11
N LEU A 248 12.19 10.39 -21.22
CA LEU A 248 13.01 9.17 -21.15
C LEU A 248 13.56 8.74 -22.52
N GLY A 249 13.39 9.54 -23.59
CA GLY A 249 13.99 9.33 -24.92
C GLY A 249 13.10 8.53 -25.87
N GLY A 250 11.82 8.35 -25.54
CA GLY A 250 10.81 7.79 -26.44
C GLY A 250 10.15 8.85 -27.32
N PRO A 251 9.21 8.47 -28.19
CA PRO A 251 8.35 9.42 -28.89
C PRO A 251 7.33 10.06 -27.93
N PRO A 252 6.81 11.26 -28.23
CA PRO A 252 5.69 11.84 -27.50
C PRO A 252 4.55 10.82 -27.39
N THR A 253 4.20 10.39 -26.19
CA THR A 253 3.22 9.32 -25.99
C THR A 253 2.42 9.60 -24.72
N PRO A 254 1.08 9.80 -24.85
CA PRO A 254 0.23 10.02 -23.70
C PRO A 254 0.20 8.81 -22.76
N ALA A 255 0.14 9.07 -21.46
CA ALA A 255 0.11 8.04 -20.47
C ALA A 255 -0.60 8.47 -19.19
N VAL A 256 -1.24 7.53 -18.51
CA VAL A 256 -1.91 7.70 -17.23
C VAL A 256 -1.68 6.48 -16.35
N GLY A 257 -1.59 6.68 -15.04
CA GLY A 257 -1.41 5.57 -14.12
C GLY A 257 -1.62 5.96 -12.67
N PHE A 258 -1.49 4.96 -11.80
CA PHE A 258 -1.53 5.17 -10.35
C PHE A 258 -0.50 4.32 -9.62
N GLY A 259 -0.18 4.75 -8.40
CA GLY A 259 0.48 3.95 -7.38
C GLY A 259 -0.30 3.96 -6.08
N THR A 260 -0.45 2.79 -5.45
CA THR A 260 -1.01 2.63 -4.11
C THR A 260 -0.02 1.92 -3.20
N GLY A 261 0.15 2.42 -1.98
CA GLY A 261 1.08 1.85 -1.00
C GLY A 261 0.40 0.72 -0.23
N ILE A 262 0.91 -0.51 -0.35
CA ILE A 262 0.31 -1.70 0.28
C ILE A 262 0.22 -1.53 1.80
N GLU A 263 1.27 -1.01 2.44
CA GLU A 263 1.30 -0.80 3.89
C GLU A 263 0.24 0.21 4.35
N ARG A 264 -0.02 1.27 3.56
CA ARG A 264 -1.09 2.23 3.88
C ARG A 264 -2.47 1.66 3.67
N VAL A 265 -2.66 0.83 2.64
CA VAL A 265 -3.91 0.09 2.43
C VAL A 265 -4.19 -0.84 3.60
N LEU A 266 -3.17 -1.57 4.09
CA LEU A 266 -3.32 -2.43 5.26
C LEU A 266 -3.66 -1.62 6.52
N LEU A 267 -3.04 -0.46 6.75
CA LEU A 267 -3.41 0.42 7.86
C LEU A 267 -4.86 0.92 7.75
N ALA A 268 -5.33 1.22 6.54
CA ALA A 268 -6.73 1.58 6.32
C ALA A 268 -7.68 0.40 6.61
N CYS A 269 -7.30 -0.82 6.18
CA CYS A 269 -8.04 -2.04 6.49
C CYS A 269 -8.11 -2.30 8.00
N ASP A 270 -7.00 -2.11 8.73
CA ASP A 270 -6.96 -2.24 10.18
C ASP A 270 -7.85 -1.19 10.86
N ALA A 271 -7.80 0.06 10.40
CA ALA A 271 -8.61 1.14 10.95
C ALA A 271 -10.12 0.95 10.72
N GLU A 272 -10.51 0.33 9.61
CA GLU A 272 -11.91 -0.01 9.30
C GLU A 272 -12.34 -1.40 9.80
N GLY A 273 -11.41 -2.19 10.38
CA GLY A 273 -11.71 -3.54 10.84
C GLY A 273 -12.06 -4.52 9.71
N VAL A 274 -11.49 -4.32 8.52
CA VAL A 274 -11.80 -5.10 7.32
C VAL A 274 -11.34 -6.55 7.43
N PHE A 275 -10.14 -6.76 7.97
CA PHE A 275 -9.58 -8.09 8.16
C PHE A 275 -9.54 -8.43 9.65
N ALA A 276 -10.14 -9.57 10.01
CA ALA A 276 -9.95 -10.10 11.35
C ALA A 276 -8.48 -10.48 11.53
N ALA A 277 -7.87 -10.01 12.61
CA ALA A 277 -6.54 -10.49 12.98
C ALA A 277 -6.57 -12.01 13.15
N PRO A 278 -5.60 -12.74 12.58
CA PRO A 278 -5.55 -14.19 12.78
C PRO A 278 -5.47 -14.49 14.27
N GLN A 279 -6.53 -15.10 14.82
CA GLN A 279 -6.67 -15.28 16.26
C GLN A 279 -5.68 -16.29 16.83
N ASN A 280 -5.21 -17.25 16.03
CA ASN A 280 -4.29 -18.27 16.49
C ASN A 280 -3.35 -18.77 15.41
N THR A 281 -2.10 -18.93 15.76
CA THR A 281 -1.10 -19.62 14.93
C THR A 281 -1.00 -21.12 15.23
N VAL A 282 -1.61 -21.62 16.33
CA VAL A 282 -1.48 -22.99 16.82
C VAL A 282 -2.85 -23.52 17.26
N ASP A 283 -3.26 -24.67 16.72
CA ASP A 283 -4.49 -25.36 17.15
C ASP A 283 -4.21 -26.34 18.30
N LEU A 284 -3.05 -26.94 18.26
CA LEU A 284 -2.65 -28.05 19.14
C LEU A 284 -1.32 -27.72 19.85
N PHE A 285 -1.26 -27.94 21.15
CA PHE A 285 -0.01 -27.82 21.89
C PHE A 285 0.33 -29.16 22.58
N ILE A 286 1.49 -29.73 22.24
CA ILE A 286 1.91 -31.01 22.77
C ILE A 286 2.65 -30.79 24.11
N VAL A 287 2.19 -31.49 25.12
CA VAL A 287 2.74 -31.52 26.48
C VAL A 287 3.35 -32.90 26.72
N ASP A 288 4.66 -32.99 26.85
CA ASP A 288 5.40 -34.21 27.05
C ASP A 288 6.05 -34.17 28.42
N THR A 289 5.71 -35.14 29.27
CA THR A 289 6.25 -35.25 30.63
C THR A 289 7.27 -36.39 30.77
N VAL A 290 7.69 -37.00 29.66
CA VAL A 290 8.69 -38.06 29.63
C VAL A 290 10.06 -37.46 29.34
N ASP A 291 10.42 -37.30 28.09
CA ASP A 291 11.75 -36.82 27.67
C ASP A 291 11.73 -35.80 26.51
N GLY A 292 10.56 -35.47 26.05
CA GLY A 292 10.36 -34.52 24.93
C GLY A 292 10.46 -35.15 23.54
N SER A 293 10.82 -36.43 23.41
CA SER A 293 10.92 -37.14 22.13
C SER A 293 9.54 -37.35 21.50
N ALA A 294 8.57 -37.78 22.31
CA ALA A 294 7.20 -37.98 21.88
C ALA A 294 6.56 -36.69 21.41
N ALA A 295 6.79 -35.57 22.08
CA ALA A 295 6.31 -34.26 21.63
C ALA A 295 6.93 -33.85 20.30
N ARG A 296 8.23 -34.10 20.10
CA ARG A 296 8.90 -33.83 18.83
C ARG A 296 8.25 -34.61 17.69
N ASP A 297 8.08 -35.89 17.87
CA ASP A 297 7.61 -36.81 16.82
C ASP A 297 6.13 -36.56 16.51
N LEU A 298 5.30 -36.33 17.54
CA LEU A 298 3.91 -35.93 17.40
C LEU A 298 3.74 -34.59 16.67
N CYS A 299 4.50 -33.57 17.04
CA CYS A 299 4.48 -32.29 16.35
C CYS A 299 4.79 -32.44 14.85
N ALA A 300 5.82 -33.21 14.53
CA ALA A 300 6.20 -33.44 13.14
C ALA A 300 5.11 -34.17 12.34
N GLU A 301 4.48 -35.18 12.96
CA GLU A 301 3.39 -35.92 12.34
C GLU A 301 2.14 -35.09 12.13
N LEU A 302 1.66 -34.37 13.17
CA LEU A 302 0.49 -33.50 13.07
C LEU A 302 0.69 -32.38 12.01
N ARG A 303 1.88 -31.79 11.95
CA ARG A 303 2.21 -30.79 10.94
C ARG A 303 2.22 -31.37 9.53
N ARG A 304 2.69 -32.62 9.33
CA ARG A 304 2.61 -33.30 8.02
C ARG A 304 1.16 -33.59 7.62
N ALA A 305 0.28 -33.79 8.60
CA ALA A 305 -1.15 -33.94 8.37
C ALA A 305 -1.88 -32.60 8.15
N GLY A 306 -1.15 -31.48 8.10
CA GLY A 306 -1.74 -30.14 7.86
C GLY A 306 -2.28 -29.46 9.13
N LEU A 307 -2.09 -30.05 10.31
CA LEU A 307 -2.56 -29.48 11.58
C LEU A 307 -1.51 -28.54 12.18
N ARG A 308 -1.95 -27.41 12.73
CA ARG A 308 -1.07 -26.40 13.34
C ARG A 308 -0.74 -26.82 14.77
N ALA A 309 0.41 -27.40 14.97
CA ALA A 309 0.87 -27.94 16.26
C ALA A 309 2.17 -27.27 16.73
N ASP A 310 2.31 -27.08 18.04
CA ASP A 310 3.54 -26.64 18.70
C ASP A 310 3.78 -27.38 20.02
N ARG A 311 4.94 -27.23 20.64
CA ARG A 311 5.34 -27.92 21.86
C ARG A 311 6.23 -27.04 22.74
N ALA A 312 6.38 -27.45 24.00
CA ALA A 312 7.41 -26.91 24.87
C ALA A 312 8.78 -27.56 24.60
N PHE A 313 9.82 -26.86 25.04
CA PHE A 313 11.21 -27.27 24.99
C PHE A 313 11.81 -27.27 26.42
N ASP A 314 13.05 -27.72 26.56
CA ASP A 314 13.86 -27.64 27.77
C ASP A 314 13.37 -28.49 28.95
N GLY A 315 12.70 -29.64 28.72
CA GLY A 315 12.29 -30.57 29.75
C GLY A 315 11.46 -29.96 30.89
N ARG A 316 10.59 -28.99 30.57
CA ARG A 316 9.80 -28.25 31.56
C ARG A 316 8.77 -29.14 32.25
N SER A 317 8.45 -28.79 33.51
CA SER A 317 7.39 -29.48 34.24
C SER A 317 6.04 -29.38 33.53
N MET A 318 5.15 -30.34 33.71
CA MET A 318 3.78 -30.39 33.19
C MET A 318 3.05 -29.04 33.42
N LYS A 319 3.11 -28.48 34.62
CA LYS A 319 2.50 -27.19 34.95
C LYS A 319 3.02 -26.05 34.07
N SER A 320 4.33 -26.03 33.81
CA SER A 320 4.95 -25.00 32.95
C SER A 320 4.58 -25.17 31.49
N GLN A 321 4.52 -26.42 30.99
CA GLN A 321 4.11 -26.72 29.62
C GLN A 321 2.62 -26.41 29.42
N MET A 322 1.73 -26.74 30.35
CA MET A 322 0.31 -26.36 30.30
C MET A 322 0.11 -24.84 30.29
N LYS A 323 0.91 -24.08 31.06
CA LYS A 323 0.90 -22.61 31.00
C LYS A 323 1.38 -22.08 29.65
N ALA A 324 2.31 -22.78 29.01
CA ALA A 324 2.75 -22.43 27.66
C ALA A 324 1.65 -22.75 26.62
N ALA A 325 1.00 -23.89 26.73
CA ALA A 325 -0.15 -24.27 25.92
C ALA A 325 -1.29 -23.23 26.00
N ASP A 326 -1.58 -22.76 27.20
CA ASP A 326 -2.59 -21.73 27.40
C ASP A 326 -2.18 -20.39 26.74
N ARG A 327 -0.93 -19.97 26.89
CA ARG A 327 -0.43 -18.73 26.28
C ARG A 327 -0.30 -18.79 24.77
N SER A 328 -0.10 -19.98 24.18
CA SER A 328 -0.01 -20.17 22.73
C SER A 328 -1.32 -19.93 22.01
N GLY A 329 -2.45 -19.90 22.74
CA GLY A 329 -3.76 -19.80 22.17
C GLY A 329 -4.29 -21.12 21.61
N ALA A 330 -3.60 -22.25 21.78
CA ALA A 330 -4.04 -23.56 21.29
C ALA A 330 -5.44 -23.91 21.76
N LEU A 331 -6.20 -24.56 20.89
CA LEU A 331 -7.55 -25.07 21.21
C LEU A 331 -7.51 -26.30 22.09
N PHE A 332 -6.52 -27.16 21.86
CA PHE A 332 -6.34 -28.41 22.61
C PHE A 332 -4.89 -28.60 23.04
N ALA A 333 -4.69 -29.19 24.23
CA ALA A 333 -3.43 -29.76 24.64
C ALA A 333 -3.45 -31.27 24.37
N VAL A 334 -2.39 -31.78 23.74
CA VAL A 334 -2.14 -33.21 23.55
C VAL A 334 -1.07 -33.61 24.55
N ILE A 335 -1.45 -34.39 25.56
CA ILE A 335 -0.60 -34.76 26.70
C ILE A 335 -0.06 -36.16 26.48
N VAL A 336 1.26 -36.29 26.66
CA VAL A 336 1.97 -37.56 26.64
C VAL A 336 2.75 -37.69 27.93
N GLY A 337 2.34 -38.65 28.75
CA GLY A 337 3.02 -39.06 29.97
C GLY A 337 3.47 -40.55 29.89
N ALA A 338 4.10 -41.03 30.95
CA ALA A 338 4.55 -42.41 31.01
C ALA A 338 3.40 -43.40 30.84
N ASP A 339 2.24 -43.12 31.43
CA ASP A 339 1.05 -43.97 31.36
C ASP A 339 0.47 -43.99 29.93
N GLU A 340 0.42 -42.81 29.24
CA GLU A 340 -0.04 -42.73 27.88
C GLU A 340 0.90 -43.49 26.93
N VAL A 341 2.21 -43.35 27.11
CA VAL A 341 3.19 -44.11 26.32
C VAL A 341 3.03 -45.62 26.50
N ALA A 342 2.86 -46.10 27.76
CA ALA A 342 2.68 -47.49 28.06
C ALA A 342 1.39 -48.06 27.45
N ALA A 343 0.32 -47.28 27.40
CA ALA A 343 -0.97 -47.64 26.81
C ALA A 343 -1.04 -47.50 25.28
N GLY A 344 -0.08 -46.85 24.63
CA GLY A 344 -0.15 -46.51 23.22
C GLY A 344 -1.22 -45.45 22.92
N GLU A 345 -1.47 -44.55 23.86
CA GLU A 345 -2.50 -43.51 23.80
C GLU A 345 -1.91 -42.11 23.98
N VAL A 346 -2.72 -41.12 23.83
CA VAL A 346 -2.48 -39.72 24.22
C VAL A 346 -3.73 -39.17 24.90
N THR A 347 -3.56 -38.20 25.79
CA THR A 347 -4.69 -37.49 26.39
C THR A 347 -4.90 -36.15 25.64
N VAL A 348 -6.08 -35.99 25.04
CA VAL A 348 -6.51 -34.74 24.38
C VAL A 348 -7.36 -33.92 25.36
N ARG A 349 -6.89 -32.73 25.71
CA ARG A 349 -7.56 -31.84 26.66
C ARG A 349 -7.98 -30.55 25.99
N PRO A 350 -9.30 -30.22 25.99
CA PRO A 350 -9.77 -28.91 25.55
C PRO A 350 -9.17 -27.79 26.42
N LEU A 351 -8.73 -26.71 25.77
CA LEU A 351 -8.24 -25.49 26.43
C LEU A 351 -9.19 -24.31 26.25
N ARG A 352 -9.85 -24.23 25.11
CA ARG A 352 -10.71 -23.12 24.69
C ARG A 352 -12.05 -23.55 24.10
N THR A 353 -12.27 -24.85 23.99
CA THR A 353 -13.54 -25.44 23.58
C THR A 353 -14.21 -26.11 24.77
N GLU A 354 -15.53 -26.21 24.74
CA GLU A 354 -16.27 -26.99 25.72
C GLU A 354 -16.00 -28.52 25.52
N GLY A 355 -15.89 -29.25 26.60
CA GLY A 355 -15.69 -30.69 26.55
C GLY A 355 -14.79 -31.18 27.67
N GLU A 356 -14.82 -32.50 27.84
CA GLU A 356 -13.95 -33.18 28.80
C GLU A 356 -12.68 -33.70 28.13
N GLN A 357 -11.61 -33.84 28.90
CA GLN A 357 -10.41 -34.51 28.42
C GLN A 357 -10.71 -35.99 28.11
N ARG A 358 -10.13 -36.48 27.01
CA ARG A 358 -10.32 -37.87 26.57
C ARG A 358 -9.01 -38.52 26.19
N ARG A 359 -8.91 -39.80 26.35
CA ARG A 359 -7.82 -40.61 25.82
C ARG A 359 -8.13 -41.03 24.40
N VAL A 360 -7.14 -40.97 23.54
CA VAL A 360 -7.23 -41.30 22.11
C VAL A 360 -6.07 -42.23 21.77
N GLY A 361 -6.37 -43.33 21.11
CA GLY A 361 -5.34 -44.24 20.61
C GLY A 361 -4.39 -43.49 19.66
N ARG A 362 -3.12 -43.85 19.72
CA ARG A 362 -2.09 -43.20 18.93
C ARG A 362 -2.36 -43.24 17.40
N HIS A 363 -2.97 -44.34 16.93
CA HIS A 363 -3.36 -44.52 15.52
C HIS A 363 -4.50 -43.61 15.10
N ASP A 364 -5.42 -43.31 16.01
CA ASP A 364 -6.63 -42.57 15.72
C ASP A 364 -6.48 -41.07 15.99
N LEU A 365 -5.28 -40.63 16.42
CA LEU A 365 -5.07 -39.27 16.87
C LEU A 365 -5.30 -38.21 15.74
N VAL A 366 -4.71 -38.40 14.58
CA VAL A 366 -4.84 -37.46 13.46
C VAL A 366 -6.30 -37.33 13.00
N PRO A 367 -7.02 -38.45 12.71
CA PRO A 367 -8.44 -38.39 12.37
C PRO A 367 -9.29 -37.72 13.47
N SER A 368 -9.08 -38.11 14.73
CA SER A 368 -9.83 -37.55 15.85
C SER A 368 -9.61 -36.06 16.06
N LEU A 369 -8.39 -35.58 15.84
CA LEU A 369 -8.09 -34.14 15.93
C LEU A 369 -8.63 -33.34 14.74
N ALA A 370 -8.58 -33.90 13.54
CA ALA A 370 -9.17 -33.29 12.36
C ALA A 370 -10.69 -33.10 12.55
N GLU A 371 -11.39 -34.14 13.01
CA GLU A 371 -12.82 -34.08 13.31
C GLU A 371 -13.15 -33.03 14.39
N LEU A 372 -12.32 -32.92 15.44
CA LEU A 372 -12.50 -31.92 16.50
C LEU A 372 -12.27 -30.50 16.03
N LEU A 373 -11.37 -30.30 15.06
CA LEU A 373 -11.03 -28.98 14.51
C LEU A 373 -11.98 -28.54 13.39
N ASP A 374 -12.57 -29.48 12.66
CA ASP A 374 -13.60 -29.22 11.63
C ASP A 374 -14.99 -29.01 12.24
N ALA A 375 -15.21 -29.42 13.50
CA ALA A 375 -16.44 -29.09 14.20
C ALA A 375 -16.62 -27.55 14.25
N PRO A 376 -17.81 -27.01 13.91
CA PRO A 376 -18.03 -25.56 13.85
C PRO A 376 -17.76 -24.93 15.21
N ASP A 377 -16.68 -24.20 15.33
CA ASP A 377 -16.43 -23.32 16.48
C ASP A 377 -17.34 -22.10 16.34
N PRO A 378 -18.32 -21.89 17.24
CA PRO A 378 -19.20 -20.73 17.18
C PRO A 378 -18.48 -19.39 17.21
N ARG A 379 -17.18 -19.36 17.53
CA ARG A 379 -16.32 -18.17 17.53
C ARG A 379 -15.53 -17.97 16.22
N ARG A 380 -15.58 -18.92 15.28
CA ARG A 380 -14.99 -18.79 13.92
C ARG A 380 -15.93 -18.09 12.93
N ILE A 381 -17.17 -17.74 13.36
CA ILE A 381 -18.25 -17.16 12.52
C ILE A 381 -18.49 -15.66 12.87
N GLN A 382 -17.51 -14.97 13.43
CA GLN A 382 -17.60 -13.51 13.61
C GLN A 382 -16.44 -12.79 12.93
#